data_7f79b468d58e6f6c582b134743b22f30
#
_entry.id   7f79b468d58e6f6c582b134743b22f30
#
_cell.length_a   1.000
_cell.length_b   1.000
_cell.length_c   1.000
_cell.angle_alpha   90.00
_cell.angle_beta   90.00
_cell.angle_gamma   90.00
#
_symmetry.space_group_name_H-M   'P 1'
#
loop_
_entity.id
_entity.type
_entity.pdbx_description
1 polymer ?
#
loop_
_entity_poly.entity_id
_entity_poly.type
_entity_poly.pdbx_seq_one_letter_code
_entity_poly.pdbx_strand_id
1 'polypeptide(L)'
;MMQSSPLNFRRAVIWLGRLLVGGIFVYAGYAKLVYPNHNLWPWFMLKFSVSANLSTFAFQVESYKVVGAQGASLVAHTLPFVEIVVGLLLLIGWRFRIWATPASAILFGFLCLVTRAYLLHMDINCGCFGTPEPLTIMTVLRDSALALLAVLMTVFAHQEARKPHPWAAPAANS
;
A
#
# COMPACT_ATOMS: atom_id res chain seq x y z
N MET A 1 -33.92 -0.66 15.05
CA MET A 1 -32.77 0.16 14.67
C MET A 1 -31.56 -0.32 15.45
N MET A 2 -30.66 -1.09 14.82
CA MET A 2 -29.44 -1.60 15.48
C MET A 2 -28.46 -0.44 15.61
N GLN A 3 -28.31 0.09 16.81
CA GLN A 3 -27.23 1.03 17.16
C GLN A 3 -25.90 0.26 17.13
N SER A 4 -25.23 0.29 16.00
CA SER A 4 -23.85 -0.22 15.91
C SER A 4 -22.99 0.64 16.83
N SER A 5 -22.49 0.07 17.93
CA SER A 5 -21.64 0.80 18.85
C SER A 5 -20.39 1.32 18.10
N PRO A 6 -19.91 2.54 18.38
CA PRO A 6 -18.76 3.13 17.69
C PRO A 6 -17.47 2.28 17.81
N LEU A 7 -17.43 1.39 18.80
CA LEU A 7 -16.37 0.38 18.97
C LEU A 7 -16.37 -0.67 17.85
N ASN A 8 -17.57 -1.12 17.42
CA ASN A 8 -17.68 -2.13 16.37
C ASN A 8 -17.27 -1.57 15.00
N PHE A 9 -17.62 -0.32 14.72
CA PHE A 9 -17.23 0.37 13.49
C PHE A 9 -15.70 0.51 13.37
N ARG A 10 -15.02 0.97 14.43
CA ARG A 10 -13.55 1.12 14.42
C ARG A 10 -12.83 -0.21 14.20
N ARG A 11 -13.28 -1.27 14.88
CA ARG A 11 -12.73 -2.62 14.68
C ARG A 11 -12.94 -3.10 13.25
N ALA A 12 -14.13 -2.88 12.69
CA ALA A 12 -14.42 -3.23 11.30
C ALA A 12 -13.49 -2.51 10.33
N VAL A 13 -13.27 -1.20 10.49
CA VAL A 13 -12.33 -0.42 9.65
C VAL A 13 -10.90 -0.94 9.78
N ILE A 14 -10.44 -1.26 10.98
CA ILE A 14 -9.10 -1.83 11.18
C ILE A 14 -8.97 -3.19 10.48
N TRP A 15 -9.96 -4.08 10.62
CA TRP A 15 -9.94 -5.40 9.98
C TRP A 15 -10.01 -5.32 8.46
N LEU A 16 -10.92 -4.50 7.92
CA LEU A 16 -11.02 -4.26 6.48
C LEU A 16 -9.74 -3.63 5.93
N GLY A 17 -9.21 -2.61 6.62
CA GLY A 17 -7.95 -1.96 6.24
C GLY A 17 -6.79 -2.96 6.20
N ARG A 18 -6.66 -3.85 7.19
CA ARG A 18 -5.63 -4.90 7.21
C ARG A 18 -5.73 -5.82 6.00
N LEU A 19 -6.93 -6.33 5.71
CA LEU A 19 -7.14 -7.27 4.62
C LEU A 19 -6.96 -6.61 3.25
N LEU A 20 -7.57 -5.45 3.04
CA LEU A 20 -7.51 -4.74 1.76
C LEU A 20 -6.11 -4.13 1.51
N VAL A 21 -5.63 -3.30 2.43
CA VAL A 21 -4.33 -2.64 2.26
C VAL A 21 -3.20 -3.65 2.28
N GLY A 22 -3.20 -4.61 3.22
CA GLY A 22 -2.20 -5.66 3.30
C GLY A 22 -2.20 -6.56 2.06
N GLY A 23 -3.38 -6.98 1.58
CA GLY A 23 -3.53 -7.78 0.38
C GLY A 23 -3.06 -7.06 -0.88
N ILE A 24 -3.42 -5.77 -1.02
CA ILE A 24 -2.98 -4.93 -2.14
C ILE A 24 -1.47 -4.73 -2.13
N PHE A 25 -0.85 -4.51 -0.97
CA PHE A 25 0.60 -4.38 -0.86
C PHE A 25 1.34 -5.64 -1.29
N VAL A 26 0.89 -6.82 -0.81
CA VAL A 26 1.48 -8.10 -1.24
C VAL A 26 1.30 -8.30 -2.74
N TYR A 27 0.11 -8.02 -3.27
CA TYR A 27 -0.17 -8.15 -4.70
C TYR A 27 0.67 -7.17 -5.53
N ALA A 28 0.78 -5.90 -5.13
CA ALA A 28 1.55 -4.88 -5.84
C ALA A 28 3.04 -5.22 -5.89
N GLY A 29 3.62 -5.64 -4.77
CA GLY A 29 5.01 -6.09 -4.71
C GLY A 29 5.25 -7.34 -5.55
N TYR A 30 4.35 -8.33 -5.47
CA TYR A 30 4.41 -9.54 -6.30
C TYR A 30 4.30 -9.20 -7.80
N ALA A 31 3.36 -8.36 -8.20
CA ALA A 31 3.14 -8.00 -9.59
C ALA A 31 4.36 -7.28 -10.22
N LYS A 32 5.09 -6.48 -9.43
CA LYS A 32 6.33 -5.83 -9.88
C LYS A 32 7.50 -6.82 -10.05
N LEU A 33 7.51 -7.92 -9.32
CA LEU A 33 8.55 -8.95 -9.41
C LEU A 33 8.26 -9.98 -10.50
N VAL A 34 6.97 -10.29 -10.73
CA VAL A 34 6.53 -11.36 -11.60
C VAL A 34 5.66 -10.80 -12.72
N TYR A 35 6.22 -10.70 -13.91
CA TYR A 35 5.46 -10.29 -15.09
C TYR A 35 4.79 -11.51 -15.74
N PRO A 36 3.45 -11.57 -15.84
CA PRO A 36 2.78 -12.62 -16.57
C PRO A 36 2.98 -12.41 -18.07
N ASN A 37 3.71 -13.30 -18.71
CA ASN A 37 3.86 -13.30 -20.16
C ASN A 37 2.54 -13.85 -20.76
N HIS A 38 1.71 -12.97 -21.32
CA HIS A 38 0.36 -13.27 -21.82
C HIS A 38 0.29 -14.37 -22.91
N ASN A 39 1.41 -14.78 -23.47
CA ASN A 39 1.45 -15.69 -24.61
C ASN A 39 1.81 -17.14 -24.25
N LEU A 40 1.92 -17.49 -23.00
CA LEU A 40 2.31 -18.85 -22.58
C LEU A 40 1.32 -19.42 -21.56
N TRP A 41 0.26 -20.06 -22.05
CA TRP A 41 -0.45 -21.11 -21.34
C TRP A 41 0.46 -22.36 -21.27
N PRO A 42 0.68 -22.99 -20.12
CA PRO A 42 -0.07 -22.93 -18.85
C PRO A 42 0.63 -22.12 -17.75
N TRP A 43 -0.16 -21.65 -16.81
CA TRP A 43 0.07 -20.78 -15.68
C TRP A 43 1.24 -21.12 -14.71
N PHE A 44 1.88 -22.24 -14.80
CA PHE A 44 3.06 -22.61 -13.99
C PHE A 44 4.41 -22.27 -14.65
N MET A 45 4.42 -21.78 -15.90
CA MET A 45 5.61 -21.23 -16.54
C MET A 45 5.77 -19.72 -16.28
N LEU A 46 5.68 -19.32 -15.01
CA LEU A 46 6.10 -17.99 -14.56
C LEU A 46 7.61 -17.86 -14.81
N LYS A 47 7.96 -17.25 -15.93
CA LYS A 47 9.34 -16.89 -16.22
C LYS A 47 9.73 -15.79 -15.25
N PHE A 48 10.40 -16.13 -14.15
CA PHE A 48 11.01 -15.19 -13.21
C PHE A 48 12.14 -14.43 -13.91
N SER A 49 11.79 -13.40 -14.67
CA SER A 49 12.76 -12.41 -15.18
C SER A 49 12.74 -11.19 -14.29
N VAL A 50 13.04 -11.39 -12.99
CA VAL A 50 13.01 -10.33 -11.97
C VAL A 50 13.82 -9.11 -12.41
N SER A 51 15.00 -9.30 -13.00
CA SER A 51 15.84 -8.20 -13.45
C SER A 51 15.18 -7.35 -14.55
N ALA A 52 14.53 -7.99 -15.53
CA ALA A 52 13.84 -7.28 -16.60
C ALA A 52 12.62 -6.52 -16.09
N ASN A 53 11.90 -7.09 -15.14
CA ASN A 53 10.73 -6.45 -14.53
C ASN A 53 11.14 -5.25 -13.67
N LEU A 54 12.21 -5.38 -12.89
CA LEU A 54 12.75 -4.28 -12.09
C LEU A 54 13.28 -3.13 -12.96
N SER A 55 13.90 -3.42 -14.11
CA SER A 55 14.34 -2.37 -15.04
C SER A 55 13.14 -1.64 -15.68
N THR A 56 12.08 -2.37 -16.05
CA THR A 56 10.83 -1.77 -16.55
C THR A 56 10.18 -0.89 -15.48
N PHE A 57 10.15 -1.35 -14.24
CA PHE A 57 9.61 -0.57 -13.12
C PHE A 57 10.48 0.65 -12.81
N ALA A 58 11.82 0.55 -12.91
CA ALA A 58 12.72 1.69 -12.78
C ALA A 58 12.43 2.77 -13.84
N PHE A 59 12.20 2.36 -15.08
CA PHE A 59 11.81 3.29 -16.15
C PHE A 59 10.47 3.99 -15.85
N GLN A 60 9.48 3.26 -15.31
CA GLN A 60 8.21 3.85 -14.89
C GLN A 60 8.42 4.88 -13.76
N VAL A 61 9.25 4.58 -12.76
CA VAL A 61 9.57 5.53 -11.66
C VAL A 61 10.28 6.77 -12.19
N GLU A 62 11.23 6.60 -13.14
CA GLU A 62 11.94 7.71 -13.75
C GLU A 62 11.01 8.62 -14.58
N SER A 63 9.99 8.06 -15.22
CA SER A 63 9.02 8.80 -16.03
C SER A 63 8.23 9.86 -15.25
N TYR A 64 8.11 9.72 -13.91
CA TYR A 64 7.53 10.75 -13.03
C TYR A 64 8.43 12.00 -12.89
N LYS A 65 9.69 11.95 -13.34
CA LYS A 65 10.67 13.07 -13.31
C LYS A 65 10.85 13.68 -11.92
N VAL A 66 10.76 12.86 -10.87
CA VAL A 66 10.97 13.28 -9.47
C VAL A 66 12.34 12.85 -8.99
N VAL A 67 12.82 11.70 -9.47
CA VAL A 67 14.13 11.13 -9.15
C VAL A 67 14.89 10.84 -10.43
N GLY A 68 16.20 10.98 -10.40
CA GLY A 68 17.05 10.60 -11.54
C GLY A 68 17.18 9.08 -11.68
N ALA A 69 17.81 8.61 -12.75
CA ALA A 69 17.94 7.18 -13.08
C ALA A 69 18.50 6.33 -11.93
N GLN A 70 19.48 6.84 -11.18
CA GLN A 70 20.04 6.11 -10.02
C GLN A 70 19.00 5.95 -8.90
N GLY A 71 18.24 7.03 -8.59
CA GLY A 71 17.19 6.97 -7.60
C GLY A 71 16.03 6.06 -8.03
N ALA A 72 15.64 6.10 -9.30
CA ALA A 72 14.62 5.22 -9.86
C ALA A 72 15.02 3.74 -9.77
N SER A 73 16.29 3.43 -10.08
CA SER A 73 16.83 2.08 -9.93
C SER A 73 16.81 1.61 -8.47
N LEU A 74 17.20 2.46 -7.52
CA LEU A 74 17.17 2.13 -6.10
C LEU A 74 15.73 1.83 -5.63
N VAL A 75 14.78 2.70 -5.99
CA VAL A 75 13.36 2.50 -5.66
C VAL A 75 12.84 1.20 -6.27
N ALA A 76 13.15 0.93 -7.54
CA ALA A 76 12.69 -0.27 -8.22
C ALA A 76 13.20 -1.56 -7.57
N HIS A 77 14.43 -1.56 -7.05
CA HIS A 77 15.00 -2.73 -6.39
C HIS A 77 14.57 -2.91 -4.93
N THR A 78 14.14 -1.84 -4.25
CA THR A 78 13.79 -1.91 -2.83
C THR A 78 12.29 -1.96 -2.59
N LEU A 79 11.51 -1.16 -3.32
CA LEU A 79 10.09 -0.97 -3.06
C LEU A 79 9.24 -2.24 -3.12
N PRO A 80 9.40 -3.15 -4.12
CA PRO A 80 8.58 -4.37 -4.17
C PRO A 80 8.76 -5.26 -2.95
N PHE A 81 9.98 -5.37 -2.44
CA PHE A 81 10.27 -6.16 -1.23
C PHE A 81 9.68 -5.50 0.02
N VAL A 82 9.79 -4.17 0.13
CA VAL A 82 9.17 -3.41 1.23
C VAL A 82 7.66 -3.57 1.21
N GLU A 83 7.04 -3.50 0.03
CA GLU A 83 5.60 -3.72 -0.14
C GLU A 83 5.17 -5.12 0.34
N ILE A 84 5.86 -6.17 -0.08
CA ILE A 84 5.55 -7.54 0.34
C ILE A 84 5.69 -7.68 1.86
N VAL A 85 6.80 -7.22 2.43
CA VAL A 85 7.05 -7.33 3.88
C VAL A 85 6.02 -6.57 4.69
N VAL A 86 5.76 -5.31 4.34
CA VAL A 86 4.75 -4.47 5.01
C VAL A 86 3.37 -5.08 4.88
N GLY A 87 3.01 -5.55 3.68
CA GLY A 87 1.72 -6.19 3.43
C GLY A 87 1.51 -7.46 4.26
N LEU A 88 2.51 -8.34 4.32
CA LEU A 88 2.46 -9.55 5.16
C LEU A 88 2.35 -9.22 6.64
N LEU A 89 3.12 -8.25 7.14
CA LEU A 89 3.07 -7.84 8.53
C LEU A 89 1.73 -7.20 8.92
N LEU A 90 1.10 -6.46 8.00
CA LEU A 90 -0.27 -5.98 8.17
C LEU A 90 -1.28 -7.13 8.24
N LEU A 91 -1.18 -8.11 7.34
CA LEU A 91 -2.08 -9.28 7.31
C LEU A 91 -1.94 -10.14 8.57
N ILE A 92 -0.72 -10.40 9.02
CA ILE A 92 -0.44 -11.14 10.27
C ILE A 92 -0.89 -10.32 11.49
N GLY A 93 -0.82 -8.99 11.41
CA GLY A 93 -1.19 -8.08 12.49
C GLY A 93 -0.13 -7.94 13.57
N TRP A 94 1.11 -8.42 13.29
CA TRP A 94 2.21 -8.27 14.22
C TRP A 94 2.61 -6.80 14.37
N ARG A 95 2.53 -6.28 15.60
CA ARG A 95 2.77 -4.85 15.90
C ARG A 95 2.07 -3.91 14.90
N PHE A 96 0.83 -4.22 14.58
CA PHE A 96 0.01 -3.58 13.52
C PHE A 96 0.18 -2.07 13.43
N ARG A 97 0.21 -1.35 14.57
CA ARG A 97 0.37 0.11 14.61
C ARG A 97 1.68 0.60 14.00
N ILE A 98 2.77 -0.16 14.21
CA ILE A 98 4.09 0.21 13.70
C ILE A 98 4.10 0.09 12.19
N TRP A 99 3.50 -0.97 11.64
CA TRP A 99 3.51 -1.25 10.21
C TRP A 99 2.41 -0.52 9.43
N ALA A 100 1.32 -0.13 10.08
CA ALA A 100 0.27 0.69 9.47
C ALA A 100 0.77 2.09 9.10
N THR A 101 1.67 2.66 9.89
CA THR A 101 2.24 4.00 9.64
C THR A 101 3.05 4.06 8.34
N PRO A 102 4.09 3.23 8.10
CA PRO A 102 4.80 3.24 6.83
C PRO A 102 3.92 2.85 5.65
N ALA A 103 2.96 1.94 5.80
CA ALA A 103 2.00 1.63 4.75
C ALA A 103 1.20 2.87 4.32
N SER A 104 0.68 3.63 5.28
CA SER A 104 -0.04 4.88 5.00
C SER A 104 0.87 5.93 4.36
N ALA A 105 2.12 6.04 4.80
CA ALA A 105 3.09 6.97 4.22
C ALA A 105 3.43 6.62 2.76
N ILE A 106 3.62 5.35 2.45
CA ILE A 106 3.88 4.87 1.08
C ILE A 106 2.67 5.19 0.18
N LEU A 107 1.44 4.83 0.60
CA LEU A 107 0.24 5.11 -0.19
C LEU A 107 0.01 6.61 -0.39
N PHE A 108 0.25 7.42 0.64
CA PHE A 108 0.14 8.86 0.51
C PHE A 108 1.20 9.44 -0.44
N GLY A 109 2.44 8.97 -0.37
CA GLY A 109 3.50 9.33 -1.31
C GLY A 109 3.13 8.99 -2.75
N PHE A 110 2.61 7.77 -3.00
CA PHE A 110 2.10 7.38 -4.31
C PHE A 110 0.96 8.27 -4.79
N LEU A 111 -0.01 8.55 -3.92
CA LEU A 111 -1.13 9.44 -4.26
C LEU A 111 -0.63 10.82 -4.68
N CYS A 112 0.34 11.39 -3.97
CA CYS A 112 0.93 12.67 -4.34
C CYS A 112 1.60 12.63 -5.72
N LEU A 113 2.36 11.56 -6.02
CA LEU A 113 3.01 11.38 -7.32
C LEU A 113 2.00 11.24 -8.45
N VAL A 114 1.02 10.37 -8.28
CA VAL A 114 -0.05 10.12 -9.27
C VAL A 114 -0.88 11.37 -9.51
N THR A 115 -1.27 12.07 -8.45
CA THR A 115 -2.05 13.32 -8.56
C THR A 115 -1.25 14.40 -9.28
N ARG A 116 0.03 14.56 -8.94
CA ARG A 116 0.92 15.51 -9.62
C ARG A 116 1.04 15.20 -11.11
N ALA A 117 1.27 13.94 -11.45
CA ALA A 117 1.40 13.51 -12.85
C ALA A 117 0.10 13.71 -13.63
N TYR A 118 -1.06 13.44 -13.01
CA TYR A 118 -2.37 13.69 -13.59
C TYR A 118 -2.61 15.18 -13.87
N LEU A 119 -2.31 16.05 -12.91
CA LEU A 119 -2.47 17.52 -13.07
C LEU A 119 -1.54 18.11 -14.12
N LEU A 120 -0.36 17.50 -14.32
CA LEU A 120 0.59 17.91 -15.36
C LEU A 120 0.30 17.27 -16.72
N HIS A 121 -0.80 16.50 -16.87
CA HIS A 121 -1.18 15.80 -18.10
C HIS A 121 -0.03 14.97 -18.67
N MET A 122 0.71 14.26 -17.79
CA MET A 122 1.82 13.43 -18.23
C MET A 122 1.28 12.12 -18.82
N ASP A 123 1.68 11.81 -20.07
CA ASP A 123 1.36 10.53 -20.71
C ASP A 123 2.30 9.43 -20.19
N ILE A 124 2.03 8.98 -18.96
CA ILE A 124 2.81 7.93 -18.29
C ILE A 124 1.90 6.81 -17.81
N ASN A 125 2.49 5.64 -17.60
CA ASN A 125 1.81 4.52 -16.95
C ASN A 125 1.94 4.64 -15.44
N CYS A 126 0.88 4.33 -14.70
CA CYS A 126 0.86 4.40 -13.23
C CYS A 126 1.95 3.52 -12.59
N GLY A 127 2.18 2.32 -13.11
CA GLY A 127 3.17 1.38 -12.57
C GLY A 127 2.85 0.79 -11.20
N CYS A 128 1.70 1.12 -10.63
CA CYS A 128 1.32 0.68 -9.27
C CYS A 128 1.23 -0.84 -9.14
N PHE A 129 0.76 -1.53 -10.18
CA PHE A 129 0.56 -2.99 -10.20
C PHE A 129 1.44 -3.71 -11.24
N GLY A 130 2.55 -3.11 -11.66
CA GLY A 130 3.47 -3.73 -12.63
C GLY A 130 2.93 -3.85 -14.06
N THR A 131 1.67 -3.50 -14.30
CA THR A 131 1.03 -3.45 -15.63
C THR A 131 1.07 -2.03 -16.18
N PRO A 132 1.18 -1.85 -17.52
CA PRO A 132 1.09 -0.54 -18.15
C PRO A 132 -0.35 -0.03 -18.13
N GLU A 133 -0.79 0.50 -17.00
CA GLU A 133 -2.10 1.15 -16.87
C GLU A 133 -1.96 2.65 -17.15
N PRO A 134 -2.75 3.22 -18.09
CA PRO A 134 -2.74 4.64 -18.35
C PRO A 134 -3.21 5.43 -17.13
N LEU A 135 -2.58 6.57 -16.89
CA LEU A 135 -2.93 7.46 -15.80
C LEU A 135 -4.27 8.15 -16.07
N THR A 136 -5.31 7.76 -15.35
CA THR A 136 -6.67 8.28 -15.48
C THR A 136 -7.19 8.81 -14.15
N ILE A 137 -8.32 9.55 -14.21
CA ILE A 137 -9.01 9.99 -12.98
C ILE A 137 -9.44 8.82 -12.10
N MET A 138 -9.77 7.66 -12.69
CA MET A 138 -10.11 6.46 -11.95
C MET A 138 -8.93 5.94 -11.13
N THR A 139 -7.70 6.05 -11.65
CA THR A 139 -6.48 5.71 -10.93
C THR A 139 -6.32 6.61 -9.70
N VAL A 140 -6.51 7.94 -9.86
CA VAL A 140 -6.44 8.90 -8.75
C VAL A 140 -7.51 8.61 -7.68
N LEU A 141 -8.75 8.33 -8.09
CA LEU A 141 -9.85 8.02 -7.16
C LEU A 141 -9.59 6.73 -6.38
N ARG A 142 -9.14 5.67 -7.07
CA ARG A 142 -8.78 4.39 -6.45
C ARG A 142 -7.68 4.59 -5.39
N ASP A 143 -6.60 5.28 -5.76
CA ASP A 143 -5.46 5.49 -4.87
C ASP A 143 -5.82 6.42 -3.70
N SER A 144 -6.72 7.40 -3.93
CA SER A 144 -7.27 8.25 -2.86
C SER A 144 -8.09 7.44 -1.86
N ALA A 145 -8.93 6.53 -2.32
CA ALA A 145 -9.73 5.67 -1.46
C ALA A 145 -8.85 4.74 -0.61
N LEU A 146 -7.80 4.16 -1.21
CA LEU A 146 -6.84 3.31 -0.52
C LEU A 146 -6.02 4.09 0.52
N ALA A 147 -5.54 5.28 0.16
CA ALA A 147 -4.79 6.14 1.07
C ALA A 147 -5.68 6.58 2.26
N LEU A 148 -6.93 6.96 2.00
CA LEU A 148 -7.89 7.31 3.05
C LEU A 148 -8.13 6.13 4.00
N LEU A 149 -8.38 4.94 3.47
CA LEU A 149 -8.57 3.72 4.27
C LEU A 149 -7.34 3.43 5.14
N ALA A 150 -6.13 3.55 4.56
CA ALA A 150 -4.88 3.33 5.28
C ALA A 150 -4.68 4.35 6.42
N VAL A 151 -4.97 5.62 6.17
CA VAL A 151 -4.90 6.66 7.21
C VAL A 151 -5.92 6.41 8.32
N LEU A 152 -7.19 6.11 7.97
CA LEU A 152 -8.23 5.83 8.95
C LEU A 152 -7.88 4.62 9.83
N MET A 153 -7.43 3.51 9.24
CA MET A 153 -7.02 2.34 10.01
C MET A 153 -5.85 2.64 10.94
N THR A 154 -4.88 3.46 10.49
CA THR A 154 -3.72 3.86 11.29
C THR A 154 -4.14 4.74 12.47
N VAL A 155 -4.98 5.76 12.23
CA VAL A 155 -5.49 6.65 13.27
C VAL A 155 -6.28 5.86 14.32
N PHE A 156 -7.18 4.97 13.89
CA PHE A 156 -7.97 4.16 14.83
C PHE A 156 -7.10 3.19 15.63
N ALA A 157 -6.10 2.58 15.01
CA ALA A 157 -5.15 1.71 15.71
C ALA A 157 -4.37 2.45 16.80
N HIS A 158 -3.97 3.68 16.55
CA HIS A 158 -3.28 4.51 17.55
C HIS A 158 -4.23 5.00 18.65
N GLN A 159 -5.48 5.34 18.32
CA GLN A 159 -6.47 5.76 19.31
C GLN A 159 -6.87 4.62 20.26
N GLU A 160 -7.02 3.39 19.76
CA GLU A 160 -7.33 2.24 20.63
C GLU A 160 -6.23 1.95 21.63
N ALA A 161 -4.99 2.18 21.25
CA ALA A 161 -3.86 1.97 22.14
C ALA A 161 -3.67 3.03 23.22
N ARG A 162 -4.27 4.20 23.06
CA ARG A 162 -4.23 5.26 24.06
C ARG A 162 -5.28 5.11 25.15
N LYS A 163 -6.22 4.17 25.01
CA LYS A 163 -7.23 3.93 26.04
C LYS A 163 -6.55 3.26 27.22
N PRO A 164 -6.70 3.83 28.46
CA PRO A 164 -6.18 3.18 29.66
C PRO A 164 -6.85 1.81 29.84
N HIS A 165 -6.05 0.81 30.20
CA HIS A 165 -6.55 -0.53 30.42
C HIS A 165 -7.49 -0.52 31.65
N PRO A 166 -8.66 -1.20 31.60
CA PRO A 166 -9.66 -1.12 32.67
C PRO A 166 -9.14 -1.51 34.08
N TRP A 167 -8.08 -2.33 34.16
CA TRP A 167 -7.47 -2.74 35.44
C TRP A 167 -6.35 -1.80 35.92
N ALA A 168 -6.00 -0.77 35.16
CA ALA A 168 -5.05 0.26 35.57
C ALA A 168 -5.71 1.43 36.33
N ALA A 169 -6.87 1.21 36.94
CA ALA A 169 -7.43 2.16 37.88
C ALA A 169 -6.46 2.32 39.05
N PRO A 170 -6.08 3.55 39.44
CA PRO A 170 -5.25 3.74 40.62
C PRO A 170 -6.00 3.12 41.81
N ALA A 171 -5.27 2.32 42.61
CA ALA A 171 -5.80 1.84 43.87
C ALA A 171 -6.33 3.04 44.64
N ALA A 172 -7.65 3.05 44.88
CA ALA A 172 -8.30 4.07 45.73
C ALA A 172 -7.57 4.03 47.07
N ASN A 173 -6.95 5.14 47.42
CA ASN A 173 -6.29 5.31 48.71
C ASN A 173 -7.38 5.08 49.78
N SER A 174 -7.28 3.95 50.46
CA SER A 174 -7.96 3.68 51.72
C SER A 174 -7.24 4.34 52.85
#